data_5e29d054cd419944b39d9f7350b17e8b
#
_entry.id   5e29d054cd419944b39d9f7350b17e8b
#
_cell.length_a   1.000
_cell.length_b   1.000
_cell.length_c   1.000
_cell.angle_alpha   90.00
_cell.angle_beta   90.00
_cell.angle_gamma   90.00
#
_symmetry.space_group_name_H-M   'P 1'
#
loop_
_entity.id
_entity.type
_entity.pdbx_description
1 polymer ?
#
loop_
_entity_poly.entity_id
_entity_poly.type
_entity_poly.pdbx_seq_one_letter_code
_entity_poly.pdbx_strand_id
1 'polypeptide(L)' 'MDSRYKERIEQLENEGKEKQEEIELTNNQSTIDILEEDIYNTKQSIEELKKYA' A
#
# COMPACT_ATOMS: atom_id res chain seq x y z
N MET A 1 -6.09 -5.69 -22.08
CA MET A 1 -5.76 -5.26 -20.71
C MET A 1 -4.88 -4.01 -20.75
N ASP A 2 -5.20 -3.03 -19.95
CA ASP A 2 -4.45 -1.78 -19.91
C ASP A 2 -3.27 -1.91 -18.95
N SER A 3 -2.04 -1.78 -19.48
CA SER A 3 -0.82 -1.90 -18.69
C SER A 3 -0.71 -0.83 -17.59
N ARG A 4 -1.43 0.28 -17.73
CA ARG A 4 -1.42 1.34 -16.72
C ARG A 4 -1.98 0.87 -15.38
N TYR A 5 -3.00 0.01 -15.39
CA TYR A 5 -3.54 -0.57 -14.16
C TYR A 5 -2.50 -1.46 -13.49
N LYS A 6 -1.82 -2.26 -14.29
CA LYS A 6 -0.78 -3.15 -13.78
C LYS A 6 0.36 -2.36 -13.14
N GLU A 7 0.81 -1.31 -13.80
CA GLU A 7 1.87 -0.43 -13.29
C GLU A 7 1.43 0.25 -11.98
N ARG A 8 0.19 0.73 -11.93
CA ARG A 8 -0.33 1.38 -10.73
C ARG A 8 -0.41 0.41 -9.56
N ILE A 9 -0.88 -0.82 -9.80
CA ILE A 9 -0.93 -1.87 -8.78
C ILE A 9 0.48 -2.13 -8.24
N GLU A 10 1.45 -2.26 -9.11
CA GLU A 10 2.83 -2.50 -8.73
C GLU A 10 3.40 -1.38 -7.87
N GLN A 11 3.13 -0.12 -8.24
CA GLN A 11 3.54 1.04 -7.44
C GLN A 11 2.91 1.00 -6.05
N LEU A 12 1.63 0.68 -5.96
CA LEU A 12 0.93 0.62 -4.68
C LEU A 12 1.45 -0.52 -3.82
N GLU A 13 1.78 -1.65 -4.41
CA GLU A 13 2.38 -2.76 -3.68
C GLU A 13 3.73 -2.37 -3.10
N ASN A 14 4.54 -1.64 -3.85
CA ASN A 14 5.83 -1.15 -3.37
C ASN A 14 5.66 -0.13 -2.24
N GLU A 15 4.69 0.77 -2.35
CA GLU A 15 4.38 1.73 -1.28
C GLU A 15 3.98 1.01 0.00
N GLY A 16 3.18 -0.04 -0.12
CA GLY A 16 2.79 -0.85 1.03
C GLY A 16 3.97 -1.50 1.72
N LYS A 17 4.91 -2.03 0.94
CA LYS A 17 6.13 -2.63 1.48
C LYS A 17 7.00 -1.61 2.21
N GLU A 18 7.15 -0.42 1.64
CA GLU A 18 7.93 0.65 2.26
C GLU A 18 7.33 1.06 3.61
N LYS A 19 6.02 1.18 3.67
CA LYS A 19 5.33 1.54 4.91
C LYS A 19 5.46 0.44 5.95
N GLN A 20 5.43 -0.82 5.53
CA GLN A 20 5.62 -1.95 6.43
C GLN A 20 7.02 -1.93 7.03
N GLU A 21 8.03 -1.61 6.24
CA GLU A 21 9.40 -1.47 6.72
C GLU A 21 9.52 -0.33 7.73
N GLU A 22 8.85 0.79 7.49
CA GLU A 22 8.84 1.91 8.42
C GLU A 22 8.22 1.51 9.77
N ILE A 23 7.16 0.71 9.75
CA ILE A 23 6.54 0.20 10.98
C ILE A 23 7.56 -0.60 11.78
N GLU A 24 8.33 -1.44 11.13
CA GLU A 24 9.34 -2.28 11.79
C GLU A 24 10.47 -1.45 12.40
N LEU A 25 10.74 -0.28 11.84
CA LEU A 25 11.84 0.59 12.29
C LEU A 25 11.44 1.62 13.32
N THR A 26 10.15 1.89 13.48
CA THR A 26 9.69 2.93 14.41
C THR A 26 9.25 2.34 15.74
N ASN A 27 9.44 3.12 16.81
CA ASN A 27 8.96 2.76 18.15
C ASN A 27 7.77 3.61 18.57
N ASN A 28 7.30 4.48 17.69
CA ASN A 28 6.21 5.41 17.99
C ASN A 28 4.88 4.79 17.59
N GLN A 29 4.02 4.50 18.57
CA GLN A 29 2.73 3.85 18.34
C GLN A 29 1.80 4.71 17.46
N SER A 30 1.81 6.02 17.62
CA SER A 30 1.00 6.90 16.79
C SER A 30 1.40 6.81 15.32
N THR A 31 2.71 6.74 15.06
CA THR A 31 3.23 6.57 13.71
C THR A 31 2.83 5.22 13.13
N ILE A 32 2.91 4.17 13.94
CA ILE A 32 2.50 2.82 13.54
C ILE A 32 1.02 2.80 13.14
N ASP A 33 0.16 3.43 13.95
CA ASP A 33 -1.27 3.47 13.68
C ASP A 33 -1.57 4.17 12.34
N ILE A 34 -0.89 5.28 12.08
CA ILE A 34 -1.05 6.02 10.82
C ILE A 34 -0.59 5.17 9.63
N LEU A 35 0.55 4.52 9.78
CA LEU A 35 1.10 3.66 8.71
C LEU A 35 0.21 2.45 8.44
N GLU A 36 -0.33 1.84 9.48
CA GLU A 36 -1.24 0.72 9.33
C GLU A 36 -2.51 1.11 8.58
N GLU A 37 -3.06 2.28 8.89
CA GLU A 37 -4.22 2.81 8.18
C GLU A 37 -3.90 3.05 6.70
N ASP A 38 -2.74 3.64 6.42
CA ASP A 38 -2.29 3.87 5.05
C ASP A 38 -2.12 2.55 4.28
N ILE A 39 -1.56 1.53 4.93
CA ILE A 39 -1.40 0.20 4.32
C ILE A 39 -2.77 -0.39 4.00
N TYR A 40 -3.71 -0.29 4.92
CA TYR A 40 -5.07 -0.77 4.72
C TYR A 40 -5.69 -0.10 3.49
N ASN A 41 -5.60 1.22 3.41
CA ASN A 41 -6.15 1.99 2.29
C ASN A 41 -5.46 1.63 0.98
N THR A 42 -4.15 1.42 1.01
CA THR A 42 -3.39 0.99 -0.16
C THR A 42 -3.87 -0.37 -0.66
N LYS A 43 -4.08 -1.32 0.24
CA LYS A 43 -4.59 -2.65 -0.12
C LYS A 43 -5.98 -2.58 -0.73
N GLN A 44 -6.85 -1.71 -0.20
CA GLN A 44 -8.19 -1.51 -0.76
C GLN A 44 -8.10 -0.96 -2.18
N SER A 45 -7.20 -0.02 -2.42
CA SER A 45 -6.97 0.54 -3.75
C SER A 45 -6.47 -0.51 -4.73
N ILE A 46 -5.58 -1.39 -4.29
CA ILE A 46 -5.07 -2.49 -5.11
C ILE A 46 -6.21 -3.43 -5.52
N GLU A 47 -7.04 -3.82 -4.54
CA GLU A 47 -8.19 -4.71 -4.82
C GLU A 47 -9.15 -4.08 -5.82
N GLU A 48 -9.39 -2.77 -5.68
CA GLU A 48 -10.24 -2.03 -6.60
C GLU A 48 -9.68 -2.04 -8.02
N LEU A 49 -8.38 -1.78 -8.16
CA LEU A 49 -7.72 -1.76 -9.46
C LEU A 49 -7.69 -3.15 -10.12
N LYS A 50 -7.56 -4.20 -9.34
CA LYS A 50 -7.54 -5.57 -9.86
C LYS A 50 -8.83 -5.94 -10.58
N LYS A 51 -9.94 -5.30 -10.23
CA LYS A 51 -11.22 -5.53 -10.90
C LYS A 51 -11.21 -5.07 -12.35
N TYR A 52 -10.32 -4.15 -12.69
CA TYR A 52 -10.21 -3.57 -14.04
C TYR A 52 -9.00 -4.10 -14.80
N ALA A 53 -8.16 -4.86 -14.17
CA ALA A 53 -6.94 -5.37 -14.79
C ALA A 53 -7.12 -6.73 -15.44
#